data_aa24ef8832665c213c31c4682c0c358d
#
_entry.id   aa24ef8832665c213c31c4682c0c358d
#
_cell.length_a   1.000
_cell.length_b   1.000
_cell.length_c   1.000
_cell.angle_alpha   90.00
_cell.angle_beta   90.00
_cell.angle_gamma   90.00
#
_symmetry.space_group_name_H-M   'P 1'
#
loop_
_entity.id
_entity.type
_entity.pdbx_description
1 polymer ?
#
loop_
_entity_poly.entity_id
_entity_poly.type
_entity_poly.pdbx_seq_one_letter_code
_entity_poly.pdbx_strand_id
1 'polypeptide(L)'
;LAAGLAPDGGLYVPEHRPRLQHWSAHDSFAQTAAAVLAPYFHDDALVQVLPELCAQAFNFDAPLRPLATADDHVLELFHGPTAAFKDFGARFLAACLARLQQGRERRLTIVVATSGDTGAAGA
;
A
#
# COMPACT_ATOMS: atom_id res chain seq x y z
N LEU A 1 11.79 -4.91 -1.51
CA LEU A 1 10.62 -5.18 -0.65
C LEU A 1 10.87 -6.39 0.26
N ALA A 2 11.21 -7.55 -0.28
CA ALA A 2 11.38 -8.79 0.48
C ALA A 2 12.52 -8.75 1.52
N ALA A 3 13.52 -7.90 1.35
CA ALA A 3 14.65 -7.78 2.28
C ALA A 3 14.29 -7.05 3.57
N GLY A 4 13.26 -6.20 3.56
CA GLY A 4 12.82 -5.41 4.70
C GLY A 4 13.78 -4.29 5.06
N LEU A 5 14.91 -4.61 5.69
CA LEU A 5 15.93 -3.65 6.09
C LEU A 5 17.06 -3.55 5.06
N ALA A 6 17.69 -2.39 4.99
CA ALA A 6 18.90 -2.18 4.22
C ALA A 6 20.11 -2.89 4.88
N PRO A 7 21.19 -3.19 4.12
CA PRO A 7 22.37 -3.89 4.66
C PRO A 7 23.07 -3.18 5.83
N ASP A 8 22.92 -1.87 5.93
CA ASP A 8 23.43 -1.03 7.03
C ASP A 8 22.50 -1.00 8.25
N GLY A 9 21.37 -1.71 8.23
CA GLY A 9 20.36 -1.72 9.27
C GLY A 9 19.34 -0.56 9.19
N GLY A 10 19.46 0.31 8.19
CA GLY A 10 18.55 1.41 7.94
C GLY A 10 17.28 0.99 7.18
N LEU A 11 16.41 1.96 6.93
CA LEU A 11 15.24 1.80 6.08
C LEU A 11 15.53 2.28 4.66
N TYR A 12 14.95 1.59 3.67
CA TYR A 12 14.97 2.08 2.30
C TYR A 12 14.09 3.31 2.19
N VAL A 13 14.61 4.34 1.53
CA VAL A 13 13.89 5.57 1.19
C VAL A 13 14.02 5.81 -0.31
N PRO A 14 13.05 6.47 -0.96
CA PRO A 14 13.19 6.85 -2.36
C PRO A 14 14.34 7.84 -2.55
N GLU A 15 15.20 7.60 -3.53
CA GLU A 15 16.26 8.53 -3.91
C GLU A 15 15.68 9.84 -4.44
N HIS A 16 14.59 9.73 -5.20
CA HIS A 16 13.88 10.86 -5.77
C HIS A 16 12.40 10.80 -5.44
N ARG A 17 11.77 11.97 -5.32
CA ARG A 17 10.31 12.08 -5.22
C ARG A 17 9.75 12.32 -6.62
N PRO A 18 9.21 11.31 -7.29
CA PRO A 18 8.64 11.47 -8.62
C PRO A 18 7.43 12.41 -8.58
N ARG A 19 7.23 13.16 -9.67
CA ARG A 19 6.00 13.93 -9.85
C ARG A 19 4.91 13.02 -10.39
N LEU A 20 3.72 13.15 -9.84
CA LEU A 20 2.53 12.49 -10.38
C LEU A 20 2.26 13.07 -11.78
N GLN A 21 2.34 12.22 -12.80
CA GLN A 21 2.24 12.66 -14.22
C GLN A 21 0.79 12.60 -14.74
N HIS A 22 0.03 11.61 -14.27
CA HIS A 22 -1.34 11.36 -14.68
C HIS A 22 -2.20 11.15 -13.44
N TRP A 23 -3.20 11.98 -13.29
CA TRP A 23 -4.20 11.88 -12.23
C TRP A 23 -5.54 12.37 -12.78
N SER A 24 -6.61 11.64 -12.45
CA SER A 24 -7.97 12.03 -12.76
C SER A 24 -8.83 12.02 -11.50
N ALA A 25 -9.67 13.03 -11.34
CA ALA A 25 -10.64 13.08 -10.24
C ALA A 25 -11.71 11.97 -10.33
N HIS A 26 -11.78 11.25 -11.46
CA HIS A 26 -12.69 10.14 -11.70
C HIS A 26 -12.05 8.77 -11.44
N ASP A 27 -10.73 8.73 -11.12
CA ASP A 27 -10.05 7.49 -10.82
C ASP A 27 -10.55 6.92 -9.48
N SER A 28 -10.70 5.59 -9.43
CA SER A 28 -10.91 4.90 -8.17
C SER A 28 -9.68 5.04 -7.27
N PHE A 29 -9.86 4.81 -5.97
CA PHE A 29 -8.71 4.81 -5.04
C PHE A 29 -7.60 3.86 -5.48
N ALA A 30 -7.92 2.66 -5.94
CA ALA A 30 -6.94 1.70 -6.45
C ALA A 30 -6.21 2.19 -7.71
N GLN A 31 -6.90 2.87 -8.64
CA GLN A 31 -6.29 3.46 -9.83
C GLN A 31 -5.35 4.62 -9.46
N THR A 32 -5.79 5.49 -8.55
CA THR A 32 -4.95 6.57 -8.01
C THR A 32 -3.71 6.01 -7.32
N ALA A 33 -3.87 4.97 -6.50
CA ALA A 33 -2.75 4.31 -5.81
C ALA A 33 -1.75 3.71 -6.82
N ALA A 34 -2.23 3.03 -7.86
CA ALA A 34 -1.37 2.49 -8.90
C ALA A 34 -0.58 3.59 -9.63
N ALA A 35 -1.22 4.70 -9.98
CA ALA A 35 -0.56 5.83 -10.62
C ALA A 35 0.51 6.49 -9.73
N VAL A 36 0.22 6.65 -8.43
CA VAL A 36 1.16 7.22 -7.44
C VAL A 36 2.35 6.31 -7.20
N LEU A 37 2.12 4.99 -7.16
CA LEU A 37 3.15 3.99 -6.86
C LEU A 37 4.00 3.62 -8.07
N ALA A 38 3.46 3.69 -9.30
CA ALA A 38 4.14 3.25 -10.50
C ALA A 38 5.59 3.78 -10.66
N PRO A 39 5.88 5.07 -10.42
CA PRO A 39 7.25 5.57 -10.54
C PRO A 39 8.26 4.93 -9.59
N TYR A 40 7.81 4.37 -8.46
CA TYR A 40 8.67 3.70 -7.49
C TYR A 40 8.93 2.22 -7.84
N PHE A 41 8.20 1.70 -8.82
CA PHE A 41 8.27 0.32 -9.28
C PHE A 41 8.82 0.20 -10.72
N HIS A 42 9.36 1.29 -11.31
CA HIS A 42 9.71 1.32 -12.73
C HIS A 42 10.70 0.21 -13.14
N ASP A 43 11.63 -0.17 -12.26
CA ASP A 43 12.61 -1.25 -12.50
C ASP A 43 12.30 -2.52 -11.70
N ASP A 44 11.10 -2.63 -11.12
CA ASP A 44 10.70 -3.78 -10.29
C ASP A 44 9.90 -4.81 -11.10
N ALA A 45 10.06 -6.08 -10.77
CA ALA A 45 9.31 -7.17 -11.38
C ALA A 45 7.77 -7.05 -11.20
N LEU A 46 7.33 -6.30 -10.21
CA LEU A 46 5.91 -6.08 -9.91
C LEU A 46 5.27 -4.98 -10.75
N VAL A 47 6.05 -4.19 -11.53
CA VAL A 47 5.52 -3.02 -12.26
C VAL A 47 4.34 -3.37 -13.18
N GLN A 48 4.42 -4.51 -13.88
CA GLN A 48 3.38 -4.94 -14.84
C GLN A 48 2.07 -5.38 -14.16
N VAL A 49 2.14 -5.80 -12.91
CA VAL A 49 0.98 -6.28 -12.13
C VAL A 49 0.56 -5.31 -11.04
N LEU A 50 1.21 -4.15 -10.95
CA LEU A 50 0.94 -3.14 -9.93
C LEU A 50 -0.54 -2.69 -9.88
N PRO A 51 -1.24 -2.45 -11.02
CA PRO A 51 -2.66 -2.11 -10.99
C PRO A 51 -3.53 -3.21 -10.36
N GLU A 52 -3.21 -4.49 -10.62
CA GLU A 52 -3.91 -5.64 -10.04
C GLU A 52 -3.66 -5.73 -8.53
N LEU A 53 -2.42 -5.53 -8.10
CA LEU A 53 -2.05 -5.50 -6.68
C LEU A 53 -2.76 -4.38 -5.94
N CYS A 54 -2.84 -3.19 -6.53
CA CYS A 54 -3.58 -2.06 -5.97
C CYS A 54 -5.08 -2.36 -5.89
N ALA A 55 -5.68 -2.96 -6.92
CA ALA A 55 -7.09 -3.33 -6.90
C ALA A 55 -7.41 -4.38 -5.83
N GLN A 56 -6.51 -5.33 -5.62
CA GLN A 56 -6.64 -6.33 -4.56
C GLN A 56 -6.49 -5.74 -3.16
N ALA A 57 -5.50 -4.85 -2.96
CA ALA A 57 -5.18 -4.29 -1.67
C ALA A 57 -6.18 -3.21 -1.23
N PHE A 58 -6.60 -2.34 -2.15
CA PHE A 58 -7.40 -1.14 -1.91
C PHE A 58 -8.83 -1.30 -2.43
N ASN A 59 -9.52 -2.34 -1.97
CA ASN A 59 -10.91 -2.64 -2.32
C ASN A 59 -11.92 -2.04 -1.31
N PHE A 60 -11.53 -0.97 -0.65
CA PHE A 60 -12.33 -0.17 0.28
C PHE A 60 -12.02 1.31 0.09
N ASP A 61 -12.90 2.17 0.58
CA ASP A 61 -12.81 3.60 0.35
C ASP A 61 -11.88 4.33 1.33
N ALA A 62 -11.37 5.49 0.90
CA ALA A 62 -10.68 6.48 1.74
C ALA A 62 -11.28 7.85 1.47
N PRO A 63 -12.52 8.11 1.94
CA PRO A 63 -13.22 9.36 1.62
C PRO A 63 -12.62 10.55 2.34
N LEU A 64 -12.59 11.68 1.64
CA LEU A 64 -12.27 12.99 2.21
C LEU A 64 -13.56 13.69 2.59
N ARG A 65 -13.77 13.96 3.88
CA ARG A 65 -14.97 14.59 4.43
C ARG A 65 -14.70 16.03 4.83
N PRO A 66 -15.48 16.99 4.33
CA PRO A 66 -15.37 18.38 4.80
C PRO A 66 -15.84 18.49 6.26
N LEU A 67 -15.17 19.33 7.03
CA LEU A 67 -15.59 19.73 8.36
C LEU A 67 -16.46 21.01 8.30
N ALA A 68 -16.96 21.42 9.45
CA ALA A 68 -17.75 22.64 9.56
C ALA A 68 -16.96 23.93 9.27
N THR A 69 -15.63 23.88 9.41
CA THR A 69 -14.70 24.95 9.03
C THR A 69 -14.38 24.86 7.54
N ALA A 70 -14.44 26.00 6.84
CA ALA A 70 -14.53 26.05 5.37
C ALA A 70 -13.40 25.36 4.59
N ASP A 71 -12.21 25.23 5.18
CA ASP A 71 -11.03 24.69 4.49
C ASP A 71 -10.48 23.40 5.12
N ASP A 72 -11.13 22.91 6.20
CA ASP A 72 -10.68 21.72 6.90
C ASP A 72 -11.39 20.46 6.40
N HIS A 73 -10.61 19.40 6.20
CA HIS A 73 -11.12 18.10 5.77
C HIS A 73 -10.51 16.98 6.61
N VAL A 74 -11.26 15.90 6.79
CA VAL A 74 -10.80 14.66 7.39
C VAL A 74 -10.70 13.60 6.32
N LEU A 75 -9.52 13.00 6.17
CA LEU A 75 -9.33 11.79 5.39
C LEU A 75 -9.63 10.59 6.29
N GLU A 76 -10.74 9.89 6.00
CA GLU A 76 -11.18 8.75 6.79
C GLU A 76 -10.41 7.48 6.38
N LEU A 77 -9.56 6.95 7.25
CA LEU A 77 -8.71 5.78 6.99
C LEU A 77 -9.14 4.52 7.74
N PHE A 78 -10.41 4.44 8.15
CA PHE A 78 -10.95 3.35 8.96
C PHE A 78 -12.01 2.48 8.24
N HIS A 79 -12.12 2.61 6.90
CA HIS A 79 -13.08 1.84 6.11
C HIS A 79 -12.55 0.46 5.67
N GLY A 80 -11.31 0.14 6.00
CA GLY A 80 -10.74 -1.19 5.73
C GLY A 80 -11.27 -2.27 6.70
N PRO A 81 -10.92 -3.55 6.45
CA PRO A 81 -11.46 -4.70 7.19
C PRO A 81 -11.23 -4.66 8.70
N THR A 82 -10.13 -4.05 9.15
CA THR A 82 -9.78 -3.99 10.59
C THR A 82 -10.11 -2.64 11.23
N ALA A 83 -10.73 -1.73 10.47
CA ALA A 83 -11.04 -0.35 10.87
C ALA A 83 -9.81 0.45 11.33
N ALA A 84 -8.60 0.03 10.92
CA ALA A 84 -7.35 0.71 11.20
C ALA A 84 -6.66 1.15 9.91
N PHE A 85 -5.98 2.30 9.91
CA PHE A 85 -5.22 2.78 8.75
C PHE A 85 -4.10 1.80 8.32
N LYS A 86 -3.73 0.87 9.17
CA LYS A 86 -2.77 -0.21 8.87
C LYS A 86 -3.20 -1.09 7.70
N ASP A 87 -4.49 -1.18 7.44
CA ASP A 87 -5.03 -1.95 6.31
C ASP A 87 -4.41 -1.54 4.97
N PHE A 88 -4.12 -0.26 4.78
CA PHE A 88 -3.51 0.21 3.52
C PHE A 88 -2.13 -0.42 3.28
N GLY A 89 -1.21 -0.27 4.22
CA GLY A 89 0.16 -0.77 4.06
C GLY A 89 0.26 -2.29 4.16
N ALA A 90 -0.42 -2.92 5.12
CA ALA A 90 -0.34 -4.36 5.36
C ALA A 90 -0.92 -5.16 4.19
N ARG A 91 -2.09 -4.78 3.68
CA ARG A 91 -2.72 -5.48 2.54
C ARG A 91 -1.92 -5.32 1.26
N PHE A 92 -1.38 -4.14 0.97
CA PHE A 92 -0.53 -3.93 -0.19
C PHE A 92 0.76 -4.75 -0.10
N LEU A 93 1.42 -4.73 1.07
CA LEU A 93 2.60 -5.56 1.31
C LEU A 93 2.28 -7.06 1.14
N ALA A 94 1.18 -7.54 1.71
CA ALA A 94 0.75 -8.93 1.60
C ALA A 94 0.50 -9.32 0.13
N ALA A 95 -0.18 -8.48 -0.66
CA ALA A 95 -0.42 -8.71 -2.07
C ALA A 95 0.90 -8.80 -2.86
N CYS A 96 1.84 -7.88 -2.61
CA CYS A 96 3.17 -7.90 -3.24
C CYS A 96 3.96 -9.17 -2.87
N LEU A 97 3.98 -9.54 -1.59
CA LEU A 97 4.70 -10.72 -1.12
C LEU A 97 4.07 -12.01 -1.67
N ALA A 98 2.75 -12.11 -1.71
CA ALA A 98 2.05 -13.24 -2.32
C ALA A 98 2.42 -13.40 -3.80
N ARG A 99 2.48 -12.28 -4.55
CA ARG A 99 2.90 -12.29 -5.95
C ARG A 99 4.35 -12.74 -6.12
N LEU A 100 5.27 -12.26 -5.29
CA LEU A 100 6.69 -12.62 -5.32
C LEU A 100 6.94 -14.09 -4.90
N GLN A 101 6.00 -14.69 -4.17
CA GLN A 101 6.09 -16.10 -3.74
C GLN A 101 5.50 -17.09 -4.75
N GLN A 102 4.80 -16.61 -5.79
CA GLN A 102 4.23 -17.49 -6.81
C GLN A 102 5.34 -18.35 -7.48
N GLY A 103 5.10 -19.65 -7.53
CA GLY A 103 6.04 -20.63 -8.08
C GLY A 103 7.22 -20.99 -7.17
N ARG A 104 7.26 -20.50 -5.93
CA ARG A 104 8.26 -20.90 -4.93
C ARG A 104 7.72 -22.01 -4.03
N GLU A 105 8.51 -23.07 -3.80
CA GLU A 105 8.12 -24.17 -2.91
C GLU A 105 8.12 -23.77 -1.43
N ARG A 106 9.00 -22.83 -1.05
CA ARG A 106 9.15 -22.40 0.33
C ARG A 106 8.09 -21.39 0.72
N ARG A 107 7.31 -21.70 1.75
CA ARG A 107 6.33 -20.77 2.33
C ARG A 107 7.03 -19.59 3.03
N LEU A 108 6.49 -18.39 2.84
CA LEU A 108 6.86 -17.21 3.62
C LEU A 108 6.02 -17.17 4.89
N THR A 109 6.67 -17.06 6.04
CA THR A 109 6.01 -16.81 7.31
C THR A 109 6.30 -15.38 7.73
N ILE A 110 5.26 -14.59 7.96
CA ILE A 110 5.36 -13.21 8.46
C ILE A 110 5.09 -13.25 9.96
N VAL A 111 6.07 -12.80 10.74
CA VAL A 111 5.94 -12.67 12.19
C VAL A 111 5.78 -11.20 12.54
N VAL A 112 4.74 -10.85 13.29
CA VAL A 112 4.40 -9.47 13.65
C VAL A 112 4.35 -9.33 15.15
N ALA A 113 5.16 -8.42 15.70
CA ALA A 113 5.06 -7.99 17.09
C ALA A 113 4.33 -6.64 17.13
N THR A 114 3.12 -6.62 17.70
CA THR A 114 2.22 -5.47 17.60
C THR A 114 1.33 -5.33 18.82
N SER A 115 0.83 -4.11 19.07
CA SER A 115 -0.19 -3.83 20.09
C SER A 115 -1.62 -4.18 19.66
N GLY A 116 -1.83 -4.59 18.39
CA GLY A 116 -3.14 -5.00 17.88
C GLY A 116 -3.33 -4.68 16.39
N ASP A 117 -3.42 -3.43 16.00
CA ASP A 117 -3.82 -2.98 14.67
C ASP A 117 -2.99 -3.58 13.52
N THR A 118 -1.65 -3.56 13.66
CA THR A 118 -0.78 -4.10 12.61
C THR A 118 -0.93 -5.63 12.50
N GLY A 119 -1.12 -6.31 13.63
CA GLY A 119 -1.35 -7.76 13.65
C GLY A 119 -2.67 -8.13 12.99
N ALA A 120 -3.74 -7.41 13.32
CA ALA A 120 -5.06 -7.60 12.72
C ALA A 120 -5.05 -7.36 11.20
N ALA A 121 -4.38 -6.29 10.73
CA ALA A 121 -4.29 -5.98 9.31
C ALA A 121 -3.39 -6.94 8.50
N GLY A 122 -2.51 -7.69 9.18
CA GLY A 122 -1.60 -8.67 8.56
C GLY A 122 -2.12 -10.11 8.57
N ALA A 123 -3.24 -10.37 9.24
CA ALA A 123 -3.86 -11.69 9.32
C ALA A 123 -4.78 -11.94 8.13
#